data_74549f757f25eb6315ed58e4152e2997
#
_entry.id   74549f757f25eb6315ed58e4152e2997
#
_cell.length_a   1.000
_cell.length_b   1.000
_cell.length_c   1.000
_cell.angle_alpha   90.00
_cell.angle_beta   90.00
_cell.angle_gamma   90.00
#
_symmetry.space_group_name_H-M   'P 1'
#
loop_
_entity.id
_entity.type
_entity.pdbx_description
1 polymer ?
#
loop_
_entity_poly.entity_id
_entity_poly.type
_entity_poly.pdbx_seq_one_letter_code
_entity_poly.pdbx_strand_id
1 'polypeptide(L)'
;MMMADRKHWWGLVAIGFSFAMNFLDGNASRAEDWPQWFGPRRDGSVREPGLIDKIPEGGLKRLWSQPVGLGYAGPAVADGLVFVSDYLKESGEITNNPSLRDQLQGQERLQCMEAESGKVLWEYRYPRSYAISYPAGPRATPAVAEKRVVHLGAEGDLICLSVEDGKVVWQKRLPEVYGSTTPIWGHAASPLIFDGQVIAMAGGEGAYVVSIDLQSGDERWRALTAKELGYCPAVLIAFGGARQLMVWDPEVLHSLDPASGKELWSVPIAPSYGMAIAPPVVSGDRMYASGIGEASVMLKLKSDPPGAEVLWRGKSKMALYSGNAAPIFHDGFVYGADCGAGNLICFDADDGARQWETYQPTAGGTRRVSHGTAFLQSMGNNRYLLLTETGDLAIARLSPQAYQEESRFHAIDPTNECFGRPVVWSYPAIANGKIYLRNDREILCYDLSAAGNSIVP
;
A
#
# COMPACT_ATOMS: atom_id res chain seq x y z
N MET A 1 -60.62 73.21 12.77
CA MET A 1 -61.10 72.36 13.86
C MET A 1 -60.48 71.01 13.80
N MET A 2 -59.81 70.68 14.91
CA MET A 2 -59.13 69.36 15.21
C MET A 2 -57.83 69.05 14.47
N MET A 3 -56.80 69.33 15.05
CA MET A 3 -55.90 68.70 16.06
C MET A 3 -55.05 67.59 15.47
N ALA A 4 -53.79 67.95 15.39
CA ALA A 4 -52.67 67.09 15.06
C ALA A 4 -52.27 66.18 16.24
N ASP A 5 -51.85 65.00 15.97
CA ASP A 5 -51.09 64.22 16.97
C ASP A 5 -49.75 63.76 16.35
N ARG A 6 -48.67 64.22 16.98
CA ARG A 6 -47.27 63.89 16.67
C ARG A 6 -46.89 62.65 17.50
N LYS A 7 -46.51 61.58 16.82
CA LYS A 7 -45.79 60.48 17.48
C LYS A 7 -44.31 60.50 17.08
N HIS A 8 -43.47 60.71 18.09
CA HIS A 8 -42.02 60.58 18.01
C HIS A 8 -41.60 59.11 17.87
N TRP A 9 -40.80 58.82 16.86
CA TRP A 9 -40.10 57.58 16.74
C TRP A 9 -38.63 57.79 17.17
N TRP A 10 -38.23 57.07 18.19
CA TRP A 10 -36.85 56.94 18.62
C TRP A 10 -36.24 55.78 17.86
N GLY A 11 -35.25 56.04 16.98
CA GLY A 11 -34.44 55.03 16.34
C GLY A 11 -33.38 54.50 17.27
N LEU A 12 -33.47 53.22 17.59
CA LEU A 12 -32.40 52.47 18.26
C LEU A 12 -31.40 52.05 17.16
N VAL A 13 -30.21 52.63 17.21
CA VAL A 13 -29.04 52.16 16.43
C VAL A 13 -28.43 50.99 17.18
N ALA A 14 -28.64 49.79 16.72
CA ALA A 14 -27.94 48.61 17.19
C ALA A 14 -26.57 48.52 16.47
N ILE A 15 -25.50 48.83 17.20
CA ILE A 15 -24.12 48.61 16.76
C ILE A 15 -23.84 47.12 16.91
N GLY A 16 -23.92 46.39 15.80
CA GLY A 16 -23.51 44.99 15.70
C GLY A 16 -21.98 44.90 15.73
N PHE A 17 -21.39 44.49 16.86
CA PHE A 17 -20.02 44.02 16.92
C PHE A 17 -19.96 42.64 16.29
N SER A 18 -19.54 42.56 15.03
CA SER A 18 -19.13 41.30 14.38
C SER A 18 -17.78 40.87 14.96
N PHE A 19 -17.81 39.95 15.91
CA PHE A 19 -16.62 39.20 16.31
C PHE A 19 -16.28 38.27 15.12
N ALA A 20 -15.33 38.65 14.29
CA ALA A 20 -14.66 37.74 13.37
C ALA A 20 -13.82 36.79 14.23
N MET A 21 -14.36 35.63 14.55
CA MET A 21 -13.56 34.50 15.04
C MET A 21 -12.66 34.03 13.88
N ASN A 22 -11.43 34.51 13.86
CA ASN A 22 -10.37 33.89 13.11
C ASN A 22 -10.13 32.50 13.70
N PHE A 23 -10.77 31.49 13.15
CA PHE A 23 -10.28 30.11 13.28
C PHE A 23 -8.93 30.05 12.56
N LEU A 24 -7.88 30.30 13.30
CA LEU A 24 -6.56 29.78 12.96
C LEU A 24 -6.68 28.26 13.09
N ASP A 25 -7.10 27.59 12.04
CA ASP A 25 -6.84 26.18 11.87
C ASP A 25 -5.32 25.99 11.80
N GLY A 26 -4.74 25.97 12.97
CA GLY A 26 -3.42 25.39 13.17
C GLY A 26 -3.55 23.88 12.96
N ASN A 27 -3.57 23.43 11.71
CA ASN A 27 -3.26 22.06 11.37
C ASN A 27 -1.79 21.81 11.79
N ALA A 28 -1.56 21.63 13.08
CA ALA A 28 -0.43 20.89 13.54
C ALA A 28 -0.59 19.50 12.87
N SER A 29 0.25 19.20 11.89
CA SER A 29 0.29 17.90 11.23
C SER A 29 0.41 16.86 12.33
N ARG A 30 -0.66 16.14 12.56
CA ARG A 30 -0.76 15.12 13.60
C ARG A 30 -0.03 13.90 13.10
N ALA A 31 0.62 13.18 14.00
CA ALA A 31 1.13 11.84 13.70
C ALA A 31 0.05 11.01 12.99
N GLU A 32 0.42 10.29 11.95
CA GLU A 32 -0.52 9.62 11.06
C GLU A 32 -0.39 8.11 11.21
N ASP A 33 -1.51 7.40 11.26
CA ASP A 33 -1.54 5.95 11.23
C ASP A 33 -1.19 5.39 9.84
N TRP A 34 -0.82 4.10 9.78
CA TRP A 34 -0.55 3.33 8.56
C TRP A 34 -1.52 2.13 8.48
N PRO A 35 -2.84 2.38 8.35
CA PRO A 35 -3.87 1.39 8.65
C PRO A 35 -4.05 0.31 7.58
N GLN A 36 -3.31 0.39 6.48
CA GLN A 36 -3.43 -0.53 5.33
C GLN A 36 -2.16 -0.51 4.49
N TRP A 37 -2.10 -1.38 3.50
CA TRP A 37 -1.02 -1.45 2.53
C TRP A 37 -0.73 -0.07 1.90
N PHE A 38 0.54 0.31 1.88
CA PHE A 38 1.09 1.54 1.29
C PHE A 38 0.54 2.85 1.90
N GLY A 39 0.05 2.76 3.14
CA GLY A 39 -0.41 3.88 3.95
C GLY A 39 -1.87 4.26 3.77
N PRO A 40 -2.32 5.29 4.49
CA PRO A 40 -3.73 5.66 4.56
C PRO A 40 -4.32 6.06 3.20
N ARG A 41 -3.49 6.58 2.28
CA ARG A 41 -3.87 7.00 0.94
C ARG A 41 -3.49 6.00 -0.15
N ARG A 42 -2.79 4.93 0.19
CA ARG A 42 -2.21 3.95 -0.74
C ARG A 42 -1.30 4.56 -1.81
N ASP A 43 -0.59 5.63 -1.45
CA ASP A 43 0.32 6.36 -2.32
C ASP A 43 1.77 6.38 -1.81
N GLY A 44 2.05 5.70 -0.68
CA GLY A 44 3.37 5.65 -0.05
C GLY A 44 3.84 6.99 0.52
N SER A 45 2.97 8.00 0.65
CA SER A 45 3.33 9.28 1.21
C SER A 45 3.22 9.28 2.74
N VAL A 46 4.28 9.76 3.39
CA VAL A 46 4.37 9.99 4.83
C VAL A 46 4.24 11.49 5.05
N ARG A 47 3.22 11.92 5.78
CA ARG A 47 2.93 13.34 6.02
C ARG A 47 3.14 13.74 7.48
N GLU A 48 3.95 13.00 8.21
CA GLU A 48 4.28 13.29 9.60
C GLU A 48 5.38 14.35 9.70
N PRO A 49 5.22 15.36 10.56
CA PRO A 49 6.29 16.29 10.89
C PRO A 49 7.26 15.66 11.89
N GLY A 50 8.48 16.19 11.95
CA GLY A 50 9.46 15.83 12.97
C GLY A 50 10.12 14.46 12.77
N LEU A 51 10.04 13.89 11.58
CA LEU A 51 10.85 12.74 11.19
C LEU A 51 12.30 13.16 10.93
N ILE A 52 13.21 12.20 11.05
CA ILE A 52 14.64 12.45 10.76
C ILE A 52 14.84 12.82 9.30
N ASP A 53 15.80 13.70 9.09
CA ASP A 53 16.27 14.05 7.74
C ASP A 53 17.39 13.13 7.25
N LYS A 54 18.11 12.52 8.17
CA LYS A 54 19.25 11.65 7.92
C LYS A 54 19.35 10.59 9.01
N ILE A 55 19.61 9.35 8.65
CA ILE A 55 19.88 8.28 9.60
C ILE A 55 21.20 8.57 10.31
N PRO A 56 21.26 8.50 11.66
CA PRO A 56 22.49 8.66 12.42
C PRO A 56 23.56 7.63 12.01
N GLU A 57 24.84 7.95 12.23
CA GLU A 57 25.97 7.07 11.86
C GLU A 57 25.89 5.69 12.58
N GLY A 58 25.32 5.64 13.79
CA GLY A 58 25.06 4.39 14.53
C GLY A 58 23.76 3.64 14.16
N GLY A 59 23.03 4.12 13.14
CA GLY A 59 21.71 3.60 12.78
C GLY A 59 20.58 4.20 13.62
N LEU A 60 19.36 3.70 13.41
CA LEU A 60 18.17 4.10 14.16
C LEU A 60 18.10 3.38 15.52
N LYS A 61 17.55 4.05 16.51
CA LYS A 61 17.25 3.45 17.81
C LYS A 61 16.15 2.38 17.66
N ARG A 62 16.50 1.11 17.88
CA ARG A 62 15.52 0.04 17.97
C ARG A 62 14.75 0.14 19.27
N LEU A 63 13.42 0.24 19.17
CA LEU A 63 12.53 0.33 20.32
C LEU A 63 12.17 -1.05 20.85
N TRP A 64 11.82 -1.97 19.95
CA TRP A 64 11.51 -3.36 20.32
C TRP A 64 11.65 -4.31 19.11
N SER A 65 11.61 -5.61 19.42
CA SER A 65 11.55 -6.72 18.48
C SER A 65 10.58 -7.77 19.00
N GLN A 66 9.80 -8.39 18.11
CA GLN A 66 8.91 -9.51 18.44
C GLN A 66 9.04 -10.62 17.40
N PRO A 67 8.98 -11.90 17.83
CA PRO A 67 9.02 -13.01 16.89
C PRO A 67 7.74 -13.09 16.06
N VAL A 68 7.91 -13.35 14.76
CA VAL A 68 6.83 -13.67 13.81
C VAL A 68 7.19 -14.92 13.01
N GLY A 69 6.21 -15.47 12.31
CA GLY A 69 6.40 -16.55 11.34
C GLY A 69 6.67 -16.06 9.93
N LEU A 70 6.58 -16.98 8.97
CA LEU A 70 6.78 -16.71 7.55
C LEU A 70 5.75 -15.74 7.00
N GLY A 71 6.11 -14.88 6.05
CA GLY A 71 5.15 -13.99 5.37
C GLY A 71 5.75 -12.83 4.60
N TYR A 72 5.02 -12.37 3.59
CA TYR A 72 5.35 -11.21 2.77
C TYR A 72 4.51 -9.97 3.13
N ALA A 73 3.42 -10.15 3.87
CA ALA A 73 2.53 -9.05 4.25
C ALA A 73 3.25 -8.04 5.13
N GLY A 74 3.24 -6.78 4.76
CA GLY A 74 3.67 -5.68 5.62
C GLY A 74 2.75 -5.52 6.84
N PRO A 75 3.21 -4.88 7.92
CA PRO A 75 2.36 -4.55 9.05
C PRO A 75 1.37 -3.43 8.71
N ALA A 76 0.22 -3.42 9.40
CA ALA A 76 -0.67 -2.27 9.49
C ALA A 76 -0.59 -1.68 10.90
N VAL A 77 -0.70 -0.36 11.01
CA VAL A 77 -0.62 0.36 12.30
C VAL A 77 -1.79 1.32 12.41
N ALA A 78 -2.60 1.16 13.45
CA ALA A 78 -3.73 2.03 13.71
C ALA A 78 -4.06 2.11 15.19
N ASP A 79 -4.45 3.29 15.67
CA ASP A 79 -4.88 3.53 17.05
C ASP A 79 -3.89 3.01 18.11
N GLY A 80 -2.58 3.12 17.86
CA GLY A 80 -1.53 2.63 18.76
C GLY A 80 -1.34 1.11 18.77
N LEU A 81 -1.90 0.40 17.79
CA LEU A 81 -1.79 -1.04 17.61
C LEU A 81 -1.09 -1.41 16.30
N VAL A 82 -0.37 -2.52 16.29
CA VAL A 82 0.29 -3.10 15.13
C VAL A 82 -0.33 -4.44 14.81
N PHE A 83 -0.70 -4.64 13.55
CA PHE A 83 -1.31 -5.87 13.05
C PHE A 83 -0.35 -6.54 12.05
N VAL A 84 0.01 -7.79 12.30
CA VAL A 84 0.92 -8.57 11.47
C VAL A 84 0.33 -9.94 11.19
N SER A 85 0.27 -10.33 9.93
CA SER A 85 -0.12 -11.69 9.53
C SER A 85 1.09 -12.52 9.14
N ASP A 86 1.08 -13.80 9.54
CA ASP A 86 2.15 -14.74 9.26
C ASP A 86 1.64 -16.19 9.11
N TYR A 87 2.55 -17.08 8.77
CA TYR A 87 2.29 -18.52 8.64
C TYR A 87 3.21 -19.34 9.53
N LEU A 88 2.62 -20.16 10.38
CA LEU A 88 3.30 -21.12 11.25
C LEU A 88 3.36 -22.47 10.55
N LYS A 89 4.44 -22.70 9.79
CA LYS A 89 4.66 -23.95 9.05
C LYS A 89 4.88 -25.13 9.99
N GLU A 90 4.11 -26.17 9.83
CA GLU A 90 4.23 -27.44 10.57
C GLU A 90 4.97 -28.50 9.76
N SER A 91 4.68 -28.59 8.44
CA SER A 91 5.34 -29.55 7.55
C SER A 91 5.32 -29.09 6.10
N GLY A 92 6.02 -29.82 5.22
CA GLY A 92 6.20 -29.51 3.80
C GLY A 92 7.55 -28.84 3.51
N GLU A 93 7.97 -28.90 2.26
CA GLU A 93 9.20 -28.32 1.76
C GLU A 93 8.91 -27.03 1.00
N ILE A 94 9.77 -26.02 1.17
CA ILE A 94 9.73 -24.74 0.46
C ILE A 94 10.83 -24.78 -0.59
N THR A 95 10.45 -24.84 -1.86
CA THR A 95 11.41 -24.89 -2.97
C THR A 95 11.70 -23.53 -3.57
N ASN A 96 10.82 -22.54 -3.32
CA ASN A 96 10.86 -21.20 -3.92
C ASN A 96 10.98 -21.22 -5.46
N ASN A 97 10.36 -22.22 -6.09
CA ASN A 97 10.29 -22.31 -7.52
C ASN A 97 9.08 -21.52 -8.04
N PRO A 98 9.28 -20.49 -8.90
CA PRO A 98 8.17 -19.64 -9.36
C PRO A 98 7.12 -20.37 -10.20
N SER A 99 7.43 -21.58 -10.71
CA SER A 99 6.56 -22.36 -11.60
C SER A 99 5.91 -23.57 -10.91
N LEU A 100 6.21 -23.83 -9.65
CA LEU A 100 5.70 -24.98 -8.90
C LEU A 100 4.87 -24.51 -7.70
N ARG A 101 3.85 -25.29 -7.35
CA ARG A 101 3.08 -25.11 -6.12
C ARG A 101 3.64 -26.03 -5.05
N ASP A 102 4.28 -25.46 -4.05
CA ASP A 102 4.70 -26.20 -2.87
C ASP A 102 3.50 -26.56 -2.00
N GLN A 103 3.55 -27.73 -1.37
CA GLN A 103 2.49 -28.22 -0.49
C GLN A 103 2.95 -28.08 0.96
N LEU A 104 2.31 -27.17 1.71
CA LEU A 104 2.61 -26.97 3.12
C LEU A 104 1.40 -27.27 4.00
N GLN A 105 1.67 -27.75 5.22
CA GLN A 105 0.70 -27.80 6.30
C GLN A 105 1.10 -26.82 7.39
N GLY A 106 0.14 -26.15 8.01
CA GLY A 106 0.38 -25.19 9.06
C GLY A 106 -0.85 -24.35 9.38
N GLN A 107 -0.60 -23.21 10.02
CA GLN A 107 -1.65 -22.28 10.45
C GLN A 107 -1.30 -20.88 9.98
N GLU A 108 -2.25 -20.16 9.41
CA GLU A 108 -2.17 -18.72 9.30
C GLU A 108 -2.51 -18.05 10.63
N ARG A 109 -1.84 -16.94 10.91
CA ARG A 109 -2.04 -16.19 12.13
C ARG A 109 -2.10 -14.69 11.85
N LEU A 110 -3.00 -13.98 12.52
CA LEU A 110 -2.98 -12.54 12.68
C LEU A 110 -2.68 -12.21 14.15
N GLN A 111 -1.69 -11.37 14.38
CA GLN A 111 -1.32 -10.86 15.72
C GLN A 111 -1.65 -9.38 15.81
N CYS A 112 -2.15 -8.96 16.97
CA CYS A 112 -2.26 -7.57 17.39
C CYS A 112 -1.28 -7.30 18.51
N MET A 113 -0.48 -6.26 18.35
CA MET A 113 0.56 -5.85 19.28
C MET A 113 0.36 -4.40 19.69
N GLU A 114 0.78 -4.04 20.90
CA GLU A 114 0.91 -2.65 21.31
C GLU A 114 2.07 -1.97 20.56
N ALA A 115 1.81 -0.84 19.92
CA ALA A 115 2.79 -0.14 19.08
C ALA A 115 4.00 0.39 19.86
N GLU A 116 3.82 0.72 21.15
CA GLU A 116 4.90 1.25 22.00
C GLU A 116 5.89 0.19 22.46
N SER A 117 5.40 -1.01 22.79
CA SER A 117 6.21 -2.04 23.45
C SER A 117 6.40 -3.31 22.61
N GLY A 118 5.63 -3.48 21.56
CA GLY A 118 5.55 -4.72 20.79
C GLY A 118 4.84 -5.87 21.53
N LYS A 119 4.28 -5.63 22.73
CA LYS A 119 3.57 -6.65 23.49
C LYS A 119 2.39 -7.17 22.71
N VAL A 120 2.34 -8.50 22.52
CA VAL A 120 1.18 -9.17 21.90
C VAL A 120 -0.02 -9.06 22.85
N LEU A 121 -1.11 -8.49 22.36
CA LEU A 121 -2.37 -8.33 23.08
C LEU A 121 -3.31 -9.50 22.82
N TRP A 122 -3.41 -9.92 21.57
CA TRP A 122 -4.16 -11.09 21.14
C TRP A 122 -3.60 -11.64 19.83
N GLU A 123 -3.94 -12.88 19.51
CA GLU A 123 -3.68 -13.52 18.23
C GLU A 123 -4.89 -14.36 17.81
N TYR A 124 -5.12 -14.41 16.51
CA TYR A 124 -6.11 -15.28 15.88
C TYR A 124 -5.39 -16.26 14.96
N ARG A 125 -5.66 -17.55 15.11
CA ARG A 125 -5.03 -18.61 14.31
C ARG A 125 -6.08 -19.52 13.70
N TYR A 126 -5.81 -20.01 12.51
CA TYR A 126 -6.63 -21.03 11.87
C TYR A 126 -5.76 -21.97 11.01
N PRO A 127 -6.13 -23.27 10.93
CA PRO A 127 -5.39 -24.22 10.09
C PRO A 127 -5.57 -23.87 8.63
N ARG A 128 -4.46 -23.86 7.88
CA ARG A 128 -4.48 -23.65 6.44
C ARG A 128 -3.35 -24.40 5.76
N SER A 129 -3.73 -25.33 4.87
CA SER A 129 -2.80 -25.98 3.94
C SER A 129 -2.55 -25.06 2.76
N TYR A 130 -1.32 -24.96 2.31
CA TYR A 130 -0.95 -24.20 1.14
C TYR A 130 -0.70 -25.11 -0.07
N ALA A 131 -1.13 -24.64 -1.25
CA ALA A 131 -0.80 -25.21 -2.55
C ALA A 131 -0.41 -24.07 -3.51
N ILE A 132 0.62 -23.31 -3.16
CA ILE A 132 1.06 -22.09 -3.87
C ILE A 132 2.58 -22.06 -4.06
N SER A 133 3.04 -21.26 -5.00
CA SER A 133 4.45 -20.97 -5.19
C SER A 133 4.93 -19.88 -4.21
N TYR A 134 6.21 -19.90 -3.85
CA TYR A 134 6.78 -19.02 -2.81
C TYR A 134 5.91 -18.98 -1.54
N PRO A 135 5.71 -20.11 -0.87
CA PRO A 135 4.66 -20.27 0.14
C PRO A 135 5.06 -19.76 1.52
N ALA A 136 5.89 -18.70 1.60
CA ALA A 136 6.34 -18.15 2.87
C ALA A 136 5.23 -17.50 3.71
N GLY A 137 3.97 -17.51 3.28
CA GLY A 137 2.86 -17.03 4.10
C GLY A 137 2.00 -15.95 3.44
N PRO A 138 1.15 -15.26 4.22
CA PRO A 138 0.28 -14.20 3.70
C PRO A 138 1.05 -13.07 3.02
N ARG A 139 0.47 -12.52 1.95
CA ARG A 139 1.07 -11.45 1.15
C ARG A 139 0.32 -10.13 1.31
N ALA A 140 -0.95 -10.22 1.64
CA ALA A 140 -1.83 -9.08 1.78
C ALA A 140 -1.63 -8.43 3.16
N THR A 141 -1.24 -7.16 3.18
CA THR A 141 -1.22 -6.35 4.40
C THR A 141 -2.64 -6.24 4.95
N PRO A 142 -2.87 -6.48 6.25
CA PRO A 142 -4.17 -6.26 6.87
C PRO A 142 -4.66 -4.82 6.68
N ALA A 143 -5.98 -4.63 6.65
CA ALA A 143 -6.58 -3.29 6.60
C ALA A 143 -7.40 -3.04 7.86
N VAL A 144 -7.26 -1.86 8.45
CA VAL A 144 -7.86 -1.50 9.74
C VAL A 144 -8.71 -0.24 9.59
N ALA A 145 -9.96 -0.31 9.99
CA ALA A 145 -10.85 0.85 10.11
C ALA A 145 -12.02 0.53 11.04
N GLU A 146 -12.61 1.56 11.66
CA GLU A 146 -13.86 1.45 12.41
C GLU A 146 -13.87 0.30 13.44
N LYS A 147 -12.75 0.10 14.15
CA LYS A 147 -12.52 -0.98 15.13
C LYS A 147 -12.61 -2.39 14.54
N ARG A 148 -12.39 -2.52 13.25
CA ARG A 148 -12.28 -3.80 12.52
C ARG A 148 -10.90 -3.93 11.89
N VAL A 149 -10.39 -5.14 11.88
CA VAL A 149 -9.22 -5.51 11.09
C VAL A 149 -9.62 -6.60 10.09
N VAL A 150 -9.32 -6.37 8.83
CA VAL A 150 -9.60 -7.31 7.74
C VAL A 150 -8.29 -7.94 7.30
N HIS A 151 -8.21 -9.25 7.45
CA HIS A 151 -7.11 -10.10 7.04
C HIS A 151 -7.49 -10.89 5.78
N LEU A 152 -6.55 -11.00 4.84
CA LEU A 152 -6.67 -11.88 3.67
C LEU A 152 -5.54 -12.90 3.68
N GLY A 153 -5.89 -14.15 3.86
CA GLY A 153 -4.97 -15.30 3.79
C GLY A 153 -4.54 -15.63 2.37
N ALA A 154 -3.42 -16.33 2.24
CA ALA A 154 -2.84 -16.66 0.94
C ALA A 154 -3.72 -17.59 0.08
N GLU A 155 -4.56 -18.40 0.71
CA GLU A 155 -5.52 -19.28 0.03
C GLU A 155 -6.93 -18.67 -0.10
N GLY A 156 -7.09 -17.36 0.18
CA GLY A 156 -8.32 -16.61 -0.04
C GLY A 156 -9.29 -16.59 1.13
N ASP A 157 -8.81 -16.79 2.34
CA ASP A 157 -9.60 -16.59 3.56
C ASP A 157 -9.68 -15.09 3.88
N LEU A 158 -10.82 -14.46 3.63
CA LEU A 158 -11.09 -13.08 3.98
C LEU A 158 -11.83 -13.05 5.32
N ILE A 159 -11.16 -12.50 6.35
CA ILE A 159 -11.63 -12.59 7.74
C ILE A 159 -11.65 -11.19 8.35
N CYS A 160 -12.78 -10.78 8.89
CA CYS A 160 -12.93 -9.54 9.65
C CYS A 160 -12.97 -9.88 11.14
N LEU A 161 -12.10 -9.21 11.90
CA LEU A 161 -11.99 -9.41 13.35
C LEU A 161 -12.23 -8.08 14.07
N SER A 162 -12.67 -8.20 15.32
CA SER A 162 -12.70 -7.08 16.27
C SER A 162 -11.27 -6.68 16.63
N VAL A 163 -10.93 -5.40 16.51
CA VAL A 163 -9.64 -4.86 16.94
C VAL A 163 -9.42 -5.04 18.44
N GLU A 164 -10.48 -5.01 19.24
CA GLU A 164 -10.42 -5.05 20.70
C GLU A 164 -9.93 -6.41 21.24
N ASP A 165 -10.42 -7.52 20.68
CA ASP A 165 -10.21 -8.85 21.27
C ASP A 165 -9.90 -9.96 20.25
N GLY A 166 -9.76 -9.63 18.96
CA GLY A 166 -9.44 -10.58 17.91
C GLY A 166 -10.54 -11.58 17.59
N LYS A 167 -11.77 -11.40 18.08
CA LYS A 167 -12.89 -12.26 17.73
C LYS A 167 -13.35 -12.05 16.33
N VAL A 168 -13.70 -13.16 15.65
CA VAL A 168 -14.25 -13.13 14.30
C VAL A 168 -15.63 -12.45 14.32
N VAL A 169 -15.77 -11.41 13.49
CA VAL A 169 -17.04 -10.74 13.22
C VAL A 169 -17.75 -11.42 12.06
N TRP A 170 -17.02 -11.62 10.98
CA TRP A 170 -17.43 -12.41 9.83
C TRP A 170 -16.23 -12.99 9.10
N GLN A 171 -16.44 -14.03 8.29
CA GLN A 171 -15.42 -14.62 7.44
C GLN A 171 -16.03 -15.16 6.15
N LYS A 172 -15.23 -15.12 5.08
CA LYS A 172 -15.57 -15.68 3.77
C LYS A 172 -14.36 -16.38 3.20
N ARG A 173 -14.56 -17.56 2.64
CA ARG A 173 -13.56 -18.19 1.83
C ARG A 173 -13.83 -17.85 0.36
N LEU A 174 -13.06 -16.91 -0.19
CA LEU A 174 -13.34 -16.33 -1.51
C LEU A 174 -13.46 -17.38 -2.62
N PRO A 175 -12.55 -18.38 -2.74
CA PRO A 175 -12.71 -19.42 -3.75
C PRO A 175 -14.02 -20.22 -3.65
N GLU A 176 -14.47 -20.52 -2.44
CA GLU A 176 -15.71 -21.28 -2.22
C GLU A 176 -16.96 -20.44 -2.47
N VAL A 177 -16.94 -19.16 -2.03
CA VAL A 177 -18.12 -18.26 -2.15
C VAL A 177 -18.31 -17.80 -3.59
N TYR A 178 -17.21 -17.55 -4.33
CA TYR A 178 -17.28 -16.95 -5.67
C TYR A 178 -16.87 -17.89 -6.80
N GLY A 179 -16.57 -19.15 -6.49
CA GLY A 179 -16.22 -20.15 -7.50
C GLY A 179 -14.88 -19.88 -8.20
N SER A 180 -13.95 -19.24 -7.52
CA SER A 180 -12.64 -18.90 -8.07
C SER A 180 -11.58 -19.96 -7.72
N THR A 181 -10.40 -19.83 -8.31
CA THR A 181 -9.24 -20.68 -8.04
C THR A 181 -8.13 -19.83 -7.43
N THR A 182 -7.47 -20.33 -6.37
CA THR A 182 -6.29 -19.68 -5.81
C THR A 182 -5.21 -19.56 -6.89
N PRO A 183 -4.71 -18.35 -7.19
CA PRO A 183 -3.66 -18.16 -8.18
C PRO A 183 -2.35 -18.82 -7.75
N ILE A 184 -1.41 -19.02 -8.70
CA ILE A 184 -0.18 -19.75 -8.42
C ILE A 184 0.65 -19.12 -7.28
N TRP A 185 0.63 -17.80 -7.16
CA TRP A 185 1.32 -17.07 -6.07
C TRP A 185 0.38 -16.64 -4.93
N GLY A 186 -0.80 -17.28 -4.80
CA GLY A 186 -1.77 -17.02 -3.73
C GLY A 186 -2.51 -15.68 -3.87
N HIS A 187 -3.43 -15.41 -2.96
CA HIS A 187 -4.12 -14.13 -2.87
C HIS A 187 -3.19 -13.06 -2.29
N ALA A 188 -2.85 -12.02 -3.08
CA ALA A 188 -1.87 -11.00 -2.71
C ALA A 188 -2.45 -9.58 -2.69
N ALA A 189 -3.59 -9.34 -3.32
CA ALA A 189 -4.23 -8.04 -3.38
C ALA A 189 -4.75 -7.61 -2.01
N SER A 190 -4.04 -6.73 -1.32
CA SER A 190 -4.42 -6.24 0.01
C SER A 190 -5.82 -5.62 0.01
N PRO A 191 -6.72 -6.02 0.93
CA PRO A 191 -8.07 -5.46 1.01
C PRO A 191 -8.03 -3.95 1.22
N LEU A 192 -8.98 -3.24 0.63
CA LEU A 192 -9.16 -1.79 0.80
C LEU A 192 -10.41 -1.52 1.61
N ILE A 193 -10.32 -0.70 2.66
CA ILE A 193 -11.47 -0.27 3.45
C ILE A 193 -11.71 1.23 3.21
N PHE A 194 -12.94 1.59 2.86
CA PHE A 194 -13.43 2.98 2.82
C PHE A 194 -14.94 3.01 2.93
N ASP A 195 -15.52 4.05 3.50
CA ASP A 195 -16.97 4.28 3.63
C ASP A 195 -17.74 3.05 4.16
N GLY A 196 -17.19 2.37 5.18
CA GLY A 196 -17.79 1.19 5.79
C GLY A 196 -17.89 -0.03 4.86
N GLN A 197 -17.07 -0.10 3.81
CA GLN A 197 -17.01 -1.25 2.90
C GLN A 197 -15.58 -1.79 2.74
N VAL A 198 -15.49 -3.07 2.48
CA VAL A 198 -14.25 -3.80 2.17
C VAL A 198 -14.27 -4.17 0.69
N ILE A 199 -13.25 -3.73 -0.04
CA ILE A 199 -13.02 -4.16 -1.42
C ILE A 199 -12.00 -5.29 -1.41
N ALA A 200 -12.35 -6.41 -2.02
CA ALA A 200 -11.47 -7.58 -2.17
C ALA A 200 -11.52 -8.13 -3.60
N MET A 201 -10.39 -8.66 -4.06
CA MET A 201 -10.30 -9.38 -5.32
C MET A 201 -10.70 -10.83 -5.08
N ALA A 202 -11.85 -11.24 -5.61
CA ALA A 202 -12.43 -12.57 -5.40
C ALA A 202 -12.17 -13.55 -6.56
N GLY A 203 -12.06 -13.04 -7.80
CA GLY A 203 -11.67 -13.82 -8.97
C GLY A 203 -12.75 -14.71 -9.57
N GLY A 204 -14.01 -14.60 -9.13
CA GLY A 204 -15.12 -15.36 -9.67
C GLY A 204 -15.71 -14.75 -10.94
N GLU A 205 -16.50 -15.52 -11.68
CA GLU A 205 -17.26 -15.04 -12.82
C GLU A 205 -18.31 -14.00 -12.37
N GLY A 206 -18.29 -12.81 -12.97
CA GLY A 206 -19.10 -11.68 -12.54
C GLY A 206 -18.75 -11.13 -11.15
N ALA A 207 -17.69 -11.65 -10.53
CA ALA A 207 -17.26 -11.33 -9.18
C ALA A 207 -15.72 -11.27 -9.08
N TYR A 208 -15.05 -10.72 -10.07
CA TYR A 208 -13.60 -10.50 -10.00
C TYR A 208 -13.24 -9.62 -8.80
N VAL A 209 -14.00 -8.55 -8.61
CA VAL A 209 -13.93 -7.66 -7.45
C VAL A 209 -15.28 -7.61 -6.75
N VAL A 210 -15.23 -7.58 -5.42
CA VAL A 210 -16.42 -7.53 -4.57
C VAL A 210 -16.32 -6.42 -3.54
N SER A 211 -17.45 -5.81 -3.22
CA SER A 211 -17.63 -4.91 -2.09
C SER A 211 -18.48 -5.60 -1.02
N ILE A 212 -17.97 -5.59 0.20
CA ILE A 212 -18.56 -6.25 1.35
C ILE A 212 -18.77 -5.22 2.45
N ASP A 213 -19.90 -5.25 3.13
CA ASP A 213 -20.15 -4.41 4.29
C ASP A 213 -19.16 -4.75 5.42
N LEU A 214 -18.46 -3.76 5.93
CA LEU A 214 -17.40 -3.95 6.93
C LEU A 214 -17.94 -4.53 8.24
N GLN A 215 -19.17 -4.19 8.62
CA GLN A 215 -19.72 -4.58 9.91
C GLN A 215 -20.44 -5.94 9.83
N SER A 216 -21.25 -6.17 8.78
CA SER A 216 -22.07 -7.39 8.67
C SER A 216 -21.42 -8.51 7.86
N GLY A 217 -20.49 -8.18 6.94
CA GLY A 217 -19.97 -9.13 5.96
C GLY A 217 -20.90 -9.38 4.78
N ASP A 218 -22.00 -8.66 4.66
CA ASP A 218 -22.91 -8.79 3.53
C ASP A 218 -22.31 -8.20 2.27
N GLU A 219 -22.54 -8.84 1.13
CA GLU A 219 -22.11 -8.31 -0.15
C GLU A 219 -22.96 -7.09 -0.55
N ARG A 220 -22.30 -5.97 -0.82
CA ARG A 220 -22.96 -4.74 -1.31
C ARG A 220 -23.10 -4.76 -2.83
N TRP A 221 -22.03 -5.14 -3.52
CA TRP A 221 -21.99 -5.29 -4.98
C TRP A 221 -20.81 -6.19 -5.39
N ARG A 222 -20.87 -6.70 -6.61
CA ARG A 222 -19.81 -7.43 -7.30
C ARG A 222 -19.69 -6.96 -8.75
N ALA A 223 -18.50 -7.08 -9.34
CA ALA A 223 -18.26 -6.64 -10.71
C ALA A 223 -17.11 -7.39 -11.37
N LEU A 224 -17.07 -7.29 -12.70
CA LEU A 224 -16.04 -7.77 -13.61
C LEU A 224 -15.92 -9.30 -13.68
N THR A 225 -15.33 -9.75 -14.78
CA THR A 225 -14.93 -11.14 -15.01
C THR A 225 -13.55 -11.12 -15.66
N ALA A 226 -12.63 -11.92 -15.17
CA ALA A 226 -11.32 -12.11 -15.76
C ALA A 226 -11.01 -13.62 -15.87
N LYS A 227 -10.01 -13.97 -16.69
CA LYS A 227 -9.59 -15.38 -16.88
C LYS A 227 -9.06 -16.03 -15.61
N GLU A 228 -8.37 -15.22 -14.80
CA GLU A 228 -7.76 -15.63 -13.55
C GLU A 228 -7.68 -14.45 -12.59
N LEU A 229 -7.43 -14.73 -11.33
CA LEU A 229 -7.22 -13.70 -10.32
C LEU A 229 -5.82 -13.10 -10.46
N GLY A 230 -5.74 -11.75 -10.55
CA GLY A 230 -4.50 -10.98 -10.50
C GLY A 230 -4.05 -10.69 -9.06
N TYR A 231 -3.01 -9.89 -8.93
CA TYR A 231 -2.32 -9.62 -7.65
C TYR A 231 -2.38 -8.14 -7.22
N CYS A 232 -2.92 -7.28 -8.08
CA CYS A 232 -2.97 -5.84 -7.86
C CYS A 232 -4.02 -5.46 -6.82
N PRO A 233 -3.67 -4.77 -5.72
CA PRO A 233 -4.65 -4.23 -4.80
C PRO A 233 -5.42 -3.07 -5.45
N ALA A 234 -6.72 -2.97 -5.16
CA ALA A 234 -7.51 -1.82 -5.59
C ALA A 234 -7.03 -0.52 -4.93
N VAL A 235 -7.11 0.58 -5.66
CA VAL A 235 -6.85 1.93 -5.12
C VAL A 235 -8.01 2.86 -5.45
N LEU A 236 -8.30 3.75 -4.50
CA LEU A 236 -9.31 4.79 -4.67
C LEU A 236 -8.61 6.09 -5.06
N ILE A 237 -8.99 6.65 -6.20
CA ILE A 237 -8.49 7.95 -6.65
C ILE A 237 -9.61 8.99 -6.62
N ALA A 238 -9.23 10.25 -6.46
CA ALA A 238 -10.12 11.39 -6.60
C ALA A 238 -9.65 12.28 -7.76
N PHE A 239 -10.47 12.41 -8.79
CA PHE A 239 -10.15 13.26 -9.94
C PHE A 239 -11.43 13.88 -10.52
N GLY A 240 -11.37 15.19 -10.87
CA GLY A 240 -12.50 15.90 -11.45
C GLY A 240 -13.74 15.97 -10.56
N GLY A 241 -13.57 15.95 -9.22
CA GLY A 241 -14.69 15.96 -8.26
C GLY A 241 -15.36 14.60 -8.05
N ALA A 242 -14.92 13.55 -8.74
CA ALA A 242 -15.43 12.18 -8.60
C ALA A 242 -14.37 11.25 -7.97
N ARG A 243 -14.83 10.32 -7.14
CA ARG A 243 -14.00 9.19 -6.69
C ARG A 243 -14.16 8.05 -7.68
N GLN A 244 -13.06 7.37 -7.97
CA GLN A 244 -13.00 6.23 -8.89
C GLN A 244 -12.21 5.11 -8.24
N LEU A 245 -12.75 3.89 -8.29
CA LEU A 245 -12.07 2.70 -7.80
C LEU A 245 -11.30 2.06 -8.95
N MET A 246 -9.98 2.07 -8.86
CA MET A 246 -9.11 1.43 -9.84
C MET A 246 -8.94 -0.04 -9.51
N VAL A 247 -9.27 -0.88 -10.46
CA VAL A 247 -9.14 -2.35 -10.38
C VAL A 247 -8.37 -2.82 -11.62
N TRP A 248 -7.28 -3.51 -11.41
CA TRP A 248 -6.48 -4.05 -12.50
C TRP A 248 -6.49 -5.57 -12.48
N ASP A 249 -7.18 -6.14 -13.45
CA ASP A 249 -7.16 -7.57 -13.70
C ASP A 249 -5.94 -7.98 -14.56
N PRO A 250 -5.69 -9.25 -14.85
CA PRO A 250 -4.55 -9.68 -15.66
C PRO A 250 -4.44 -9.08 -17.07
N GLU A 251 -5.51 -8.50 -17.62
CA GLU A 251 -5.55 -8.01 -19.00
C GLU A 251 -5.99 -6.55 -19.14
N VAL A 252 -6.74 -6.01 -18.15
CA VAL A 252 -7.42 -4.72 -18.27
C VAL A 252 -7.35 -3.92 -16.96
N LEU A 253 -7.01 -2.65 -17.07
CA LEU A 253 -7.18 -1.67 -16.00
C LEU A 253 -8.56 -1.04 -16.10
N HIS A 254 -9.37 -1.20 -15.06
CA HIS A 254 -10.74 -0.69 -14.94
C HIS A 254 -10.83 0.45 -13.96
N SER A 255 -11.68 1.41 -14.26
CA SER A 255 -12.19 2.39 -13.32
C SER A 255 -13.65 2.10 -13.04
N LEU A 256 -13.98 1.93 -11.77
CA LEU A 256 -15.35 1.64 -11.33
C LEU A 256 -15.89 2.78 -10.46
N ASP A 257 -17.21 2.94 -10.50
CA ASP A 257 -17.94 3.69 -9.49
C ASP A 257 -17.81 2.95 -8.14
N PRO A 258 -17.24 3.56 -7.11
CA PRO A 258 -16.96 2.85 -5.86
C PRO A 258 -18.23 2.50 -5.05
N ALA A 259 -19.39 3.11 -5.35
CA ALA A 259 -20.63 2.84 -4.66
C ALA A 259 -21.40 1.66 -5.26
N SER A 260 -21.26 1.42 -6.57
CA SER A 260 -22.07 0.43 -7.31
C SER A 260 -21.25 -0.67 -8.01
N GLY A 261 -19.95 -0.50 -8.15
CA GLY A 261 -19.10 -1.39 -8.96
C GLY A 261 -19.28 -1.23 -10.47
N LYS A 262 -20.09 -0.25 -10.92
CA LYS A 262 -20.30 -0.01 -12.34
C LYS A 262 -19.02 0.50 -13.00
N GLU A 263 -18.63 -0.10 -14.13
CA GLU A 263 -17.49 0.38 -14.92
C GLU A 263 -17.75 1.77 -15.49
N LEU A 264 -16.81 2.68 -15.26
CA LEU A 264 -16.80 4.03 -15.81
C LEU A 264 -15.99 4.08 -17.12
N TRP A 265 -14.83 3.47 -17.11
CA TRP A 265 -13.94 3.31 -18.26
C TRP A 265 -12.94 2.18 -18.03
N SER A 266 -12.32 1.70 -19.09
CA SER A 266 -11.27 0.71 -19.00
C SER A 266 -10.21 0.90 -20.09
N VAL A 267 -8.99 0.37 -19.82
CA VAL A 267 -7.86 0.42 -20.75
C VAL A 267 -7.17 -0.94 -20.76
N PRO A 268 -7.07 -1.61 -21.92
CA PRO A 268 -6.33 -2.87 -22.03
C PRO A 268 -4.84 -2.66 -21.74
N ILE A 269 -4.33 -3.40 -20.74
CA ILE A 269 -2.92 -3.49 -20.38
C ILE A 269 -2.68 -4.85 -19.73
N ALA A 270 -2.01 -5.74 -20.44
CA ALA A 270 -1.81 -7.14 -20.06
C ALA A 270 -0.34 -7.41 -19.72
N PRO A 271 0.03 -7.40 -18.43
CA PRO A 271 1.36 -7.84 -18.00
C PRO A 271 1.60 -9.33 -18.30
N SER A 272 2.86 -9.68 -18.51
CA SER A 272 3.25 -11.10 -18.68
C SER A 272 2.83 -11.91 -17.46
N TYR A 273 2.36 -13.12 -17.68
CA TYR A 273 1.90 -14.07 -16.64
C TYR A 273 0.72 -13.56 -15.79
N GLY A 274 -0.07 -12.62 -16.30
CA GLY A 274 -1.16 -12.02 -15.51
C GLY A 274 -0.69 -11.19 -14.30
N MET A 275 0.60 -10.84 -14.25
CA MET A 275 1.24 -10.21 -13.09
C MET A 275 1.04 -8.68 -13.08
N ALA A 276 -0.21 -8.24 -13.02
CA ALA A 276 -0.56 -6.93 -12.51
C ALA A 276 -0.39 -6.96 -10.98
N ILE A 277 0.63 -6.29 -10.45
CA ILE A 277 0.97 -6.33 -9.01
C ILE A 277 0.94 -4.95 -8.40
N ALA A 278 1.74 -4.01 -8.95
CA ALA A 278 1.77 -2.63 -8.48
C ALA A 278 0.54 -1.87 -9.01
N PRO A 279 -0.22 -1.19 -8.16
CA PRO A 279 -1.36 -0.41 -8.62
C PRO A 279 -0.92 0.81 -9.42
N PRO A 280 -1.83 1.38 -10.23
CA PRO A 280 -1.57 2.63 -10.92
C PRO A 280 -1.30 3.77 -9.94
N VAL A 281 -0.40 4.67 -10.31
CA VAL A 281 -0.06 5.87 -9.53
C VAL A 281 -0.48 7.13 -10.28
N VAL A 282 -0.94 8.14 -9.53
CA VAL A 282 -1.55 9.35 -10.09
C VAL A 282 -0.82 10.60 -9.61
N SER A 283 -0.60 11.54 -10.53
CA SER A 283 -0.13 12.89 -10.22
C SER A 283 -0.87 13.89 -11.13
N GLY A 284 -1.65 14.81 -10.53
CA GLY A 284 -2.48 15.74 -11.28
C GLY A 284 -3.53 15.00 -12.14
N ASP A 285 -3.52 15.24 -13.44
CA ASP A 285 -4.40 14.60 -14.43
C ASP A 285 -3.76 13.37 -15.11
N ARG A 286 -2.61 12.92 -14.65
CA ARG A 286 -1.88 11.79 -15.23
C ARG A 286 -1.89 10.57 -14.33
N MET A 287 -2.01 9.40 -14.95
CA MET A 287 -1.94 8.11 -14.30
C MET A 287 -0.94 7.23 -15.03
N TYR A 288 -0.03 6.62 -14.27
CA TYR A 288 0.91 5.63 -14.77
C TYR A 288 0.58 4.25 -14.22
N ALA A 289 0.48 3.27 -15.09
CA ALA A 289 0.33 1.86 -14.73
C ALA A 289 1.40 1.05 -15.44
N SER A 290 2.04 0.12 -14.71
CA SER A 290 3.06 -0.75 -15.27
C SER A 290 3.14 -2.10 -14.57
N GLY A 291 3.46 -3.13 -15.32
CA GLY A 291 3.63 -4.48 -14.87
C GLY A 291 4.74 -5.23 -15.64
N ILE A 292 4.93 -6.48 -15.32
CA ILE A 292 5.99 -7.32 -15.87
C ILE A 292 5.80 -7.51 -17.38
N GLY A 293 6.90 -7.60 -18.15
CA GLY A 293 6.88 -7.88 -19.59
C GLY A 293 6.67 -6.65 -20.47
N GLU A 294 7.21 -5.51 -20.07
CA GLU A 294 7.11 -4.23 -20.80
C GLU A 294 5.66 -3.71 -20.91
N ALA A 295 4.77 -4.19 -20.06
CA ALA A 295 3.40 -3.69 -19.98
C ALA A 295 3.37 -2.39 -19.18
N SER A 296 3.33 -1.23 -19.87
CA SER A 296 3.15 0.06 -19.22
C SER A 296 2.35 1.04 -20.08
N VAL A 297 1.67 1.96 -19.42
CA VAL A 297 0.86 2.99 -20.06
C VAL A 297 0.86 4.26 -19.23
N MET A 298 0.98 5.41 -19.89
CA MET A 298 0.65 6.71 -19.34
C MET A 298 -0.70 7.14 -19.87
N LEU A 299 -1.59 7.48 -18.94
CA LEU A 299 -2.95 7.93 -19.23
C LEU A 299 -3.11 9.40 -18.84
N LYS A 300 -3.96 10.11 -19.59
CA LYS A 300 -4.54 11.37 -19.17
C LYS A 300 -5.97 11.12 -18.72
N LEU A 301 -6.27 11.48 -17.47
CA LEU A 301 -7.60 11.37 -16.89
C LEU A 301 -8.53 12.46 -17.43
N LYS A 302 -9.81 12.13 -17.63
CA LYS A 302 -10.89 13.03 -18.02
C LYS A 302 -11.92 13.09 -16.90
N SER A 303 -12.45 14.30 -16.64
CA SER A 303 -13.35 14.53 -15.51
C SER A 303 -14.83 14.41 -15.87
N ASP A 304 -15.25 14.81 -17.08
CA ASP A 304 -16.65 14.87 -17.47
C ASP A 304 -16.86 14.47 -18.95
N PRO A 305 -17.42 13.26 -19.19
CA PRO A 305 -17.60 12.20 -18.21
C PRO A 305 -16.25 11.62 -17.74
N PRO A 306 -16.19 10.92 -16.58
CA PRO A 306 -14.98 10.21 -16.16
C PRO A 306 -14.46 9.29 -17.27
N GLY A 307 -13.16 9.38 -17.56
CA GLY A 307 -12.55 8.64 -18.66
C GLY A 307 -11.02 8.69 -18.59
N ALA A 308 -10.37 8.00 -19.52
CA ALA A 308 -8.93 8.06 -19.69
C ALA A 308 -8.55 8.05 -21.17
N GLU A 309 -7.46 8.73 -21.48
CA GLU A 309 -6.85 8.77 -22.82
C GLU A 309 -5.42 8.25 -22.73
N VAL A 310 -5.06 7.32 -23.60
CA VAL A 310 -3.68 6.81 -23.66
C VAL A 310 -2.79 7.88 -24.30
N LEU A 311 -1.85 8.42 -23.52
CA LEU A 311 -0.83 9.34 -24.02
C LEU A 311 0.28 8.58 -24.74
N TRP A 312 0.79 7.54 -24.10
CA TRP A 312 1.78 6.64 -24.68
C TRP A 312 1.77 5.26 -24.00
N ARG A 313 2.38 4.27 -24.67
CA ARG A 313 2.66 2.94 -24.13
C ARG A 313 4.15 2.72 -24.09
N GLY A 314 4.63 2.06 -23.05
CA GLY A 314 6.04 1.75 -22.87
C GLY A 314 6.57 0.81 -23.96
N LYS A 315 7.88 0.94 -24.17
CA LYS A 315 8.69 0.12 -25.09
C LYS A 315 10.00 -0.21 -24.39
N SER A 316 10.76 -1.13 -24.93
CA SER A 316 12.10 -1.45 -24.43
C SER A 316 12.95 -0.18 -24.24
N LYS A 317 13.65 -0.08 -23.12
CA LYS A 317 14.47 1.07 -22.69
C LYS A 317 13.74 2.39 -22.41
N MET A 318 12.44 2.36 -22.35
CA MET A 318 11.55 3.44 -21.95
C MET A 318 10.93 3.14 -20.60
N ALA A 319 10.56 4.16 -19.81
CA ALA A 319 9.83 4.03 -18.57
C ALA A 319 10.45 2.99 -17.59
N LEU A 320 9.68 2.47 -16.67
CA LEU A 320 10.04 1.36 -15.79
C LEU A 320 8.91 0.33 -15.79
N TYR A 321 9.22 -0.90 -15.42
CA TYR A 321 8.25 -1.99 -15.36
C TYR A 321 8.20 -2.54 -13.94
N SER A 322 7.13 -2.20 -13.22
CA SER A 322 6.99 -2.54 -11.81
C SER A 322 6.78 -4.04 -11.60
N GLY A 323 7.42 -4.57 -10.58
CA GLY A 323 7.16 -5.87 -10.01
C GLY A 323 6.56 -5.71 -8.62
N ASN A 324 7.30 -6.12 -7.60
CA ASN A 324 6.83 -6.15 -6.21
C ASN A 324 6.69 -4.79 -5.54
N ALA A 325 7.34 -3.75 -6.07
CA ALA A 325 7.32 -2.41 -5.50
C ALA A 325 6.49 -1.45 -6.36
N ALA A 326 5.59 -0.71 -5.71
CA ALA A 326 4.85 0.36 -6.36
C ALA A 326 5.79 1.55 -6.67
N PRO A 327 5.69 2.16 -7.85
CA PRO A 327 6.42 3.38 -8.16
C PRO A 327 5.81 4.59 -7.45
N ILE A 328 6.55 5.69 -7.43
CA ILE A 328 6.07 7.00 -6.97
C ILE A 328 6.02 7.95 -8.16
N PHE A 329 4.90 8.66 -8.31
CA PHE A 329 4.71 9.67 -9.34
C PHE A 329 4.69 11.06 -8.70
N HIS A 330 5.68 11.89 -8.99
CA HIS A 330 5.83 13.22 -8.40
C HIS A 330 6.42 14.22 -9.40
N ASP A 331 5.82 15.42 -9.47
CA ASP A 331 6.30 16.56 -10.26
C ASP A 331 6.69 16.21 -11.72
N GLY A 332 5.85 15.43 -12.41
CA GLY A 332 6.07 15.06 -13.81
C GLY A 332 7.05 13.91 -14.01
N PHE A 333 7.60 13.32 -12.94
CA PHE A 333 8.54 12.21 -13.01
C PHE A 333 8.04 11.00 -12.23
N VAL A 334 8.39 9.81 -12.70
CA VAL A 334 8.09 8.56 -12.01
C VAL A 334 9.38 7.88 -11.57
N TYR A 335 9.39 7.44 -10.32
CA TYR A 335 10.54 6.79 -9.67
C TYR A 335 10.12 5.39 -9.20
N GLY A 336 10.92 4.38 -9.46
CA GLY A 336 10.62 3.02 -8.99
C GLY A 336 11.65 1.98 -9.40
N ALA A 337 11.57 0.81 -8.79
CA ALA A 337 12.42 -0.33 -9.14
C ALA A 337 11.86 -1.05 -10.37
N ASP A 338 12.70 -1.28 -11.36
CA ASP A 338 12.39 -2.04 -12.58
C ASP A 338 12.57 -3.53 -12.35
N CYS A 339 11.54 -4.33 -12.57
CA CYS A 339 11.59 -5.77 -12.32
C CYS A 339 12.50 -6.52 -13.29
N GLY A 340 12.73 -6.01 -14.50
CA GLY A 340 13.52 -6.69 -15.52
C GLY A 340 15.02 -6.65 -15.26
N ALA A 341 15.52 -5.56 -14.69
CA ALA A 341 16.94 -5.36 -14.40
C ALA A 341 17.22 -5.17 -12.90
N GLY A 342 16.22 -4.84 -12.09
CA GLY A 342 16.35 -4.60 -10.67
C GLY A 342 17.07 -3.29 -10.34
N ASN A 343 17.06 -2.34 -11.25
CA ASN A 343 17.58 -0.98 -11.02
C ASN A 343 16.46 -0.03 -10.58
N LEU A 344 16.80 0.95 -9.80
CA LEU A 344 15.94 2.12 -9.58
C LEU A 344 16.05 3.02 -10.80
N ILE A 345 14.90 3.48 -11.31
CA ILE A 345 14.78 4.32 -12.50
C ILE A 345 14.02 5.58 -12.19
N CYS A 346 14.42 6.70 -12.79
CA CYS A 346 13.62 7.89 -12.99
C CYS A 346 13.32 8.05 -14.48
N PHE A 347 12.07 8.35 -14.83
CA PHE A 347 11.71 8.70 -16.19
C PHE A 347 10.74 9.89 -16.24
N ASP A 348 10.76 10.62 -17.35
CA ASP A 348 9.85 11.72 -17.64
C ASP A 348 8.47 11.19 -18.03
N ALA A 349 7.42 11.68 -17.36
CA ALA A 349 6.05 11.23 -17.60
C ALA A 349 5.50 11.67 -18.97
N ASP A 350 6.05 12.70 -19.59
CA ASP A 350 5.57 13.21 -20.88
C ASP A 350 5.86 12.26 -22.04
N ASP A 351 7.04 11.65 -22.04
CA ASP A 351 7.48 10.83 -23.17
C ASP A 351 8.05 9.45 -22.75
N GLY A 352 8.15 9.18 -21.43
CA GLY A 352 8.71 7.94 -20.89
C GLY A 352 10.23 7.83 -21.00
N ALA A 353 10.92 8.92 -21.33
CA ALA A 353 12.39 8.95 -21.45
C ALA A 353 13.05 8.76 -20.08
N ARG A 354 13.92 7.75 -19.96
CA ARG A 354 14.68 7.55 -18.73
C ARG A 354 15.68 8.68 -18.55
N GLN A 355 15.60 9.33 -17.36
CA GLN A 355 16.53 10.41 -16.97
C GLN A 355 17.81 9.83 -16.38
N TRP A 356 17.65 8.81 -15.53
CA TRP A 356 18.75 8.04 -14.94
C TRP A 356 18.29 6.67 -14.46
N GLU A 357 19.26 5.78 -14.26
CA GLU A 357 19.07 4.48 -13.64
C GLU A 357 20.25 4.13 -12.74
N THR A 358 20.02 3.41 -11.63
CA THR A 358 21.04 3.00 -10.69
C THR A 358 20.71 1.69 -10.00
N TYR A 359 21.71 0.87 -9.69
CA TYR A 359 21.57 -0.35 -8.90
C TYR A 359 21.87 -0.14 -7.40
N GLN A 360 22.26 1.06 -7.01
CA GLN A 360 22.71 1.37 -5.66
C GLN A 360 21.67 1.04 -4.56
N PRO A 361 20.37 1.37 -4.70
CA PRO A 361 19.38 1.13 -3.66
C PRO A 361 18.64 -0.21 -3.80
N THR A 362 19.00 -1.05 -4.76
CA THR A 362 18.36 -2.36 -4.92
C THR A 362 19.24 -3.47 -4.34
N ALA A 363 19.39 -4.59 -4.92
CA ALA A 363 20.09 -5.79 -4.39
C ALA A 363 21.53 -5.58 -3.88
N GLY A 364 21.80 -4.48 -3.18
CA GLY A 364 23.09 -4.14 -2.53
C GLY A 364 24.26 -3.99 -3.48
N GLY A 365 24.01 -3.79 -4.78
CA GLY A 365 25.06 -3.91 -5.75
C GLY A 365 25.03 -2.96 -6.93
N THR A 366 25.96 -3.20 -7.82
CA THR A 366 26.16 -2.44 -9.08
C THR A 366 25.77 -3.28 -10.30
N ARG A 367 25.16 -4.44 -10.09
CA ARG A 367 24.83 -5.38 -11.15
C ARG A 367 23.33 -5.67 -11.27
N ARG A 368 22.92 -6.03 -12.46
CA ARG A 368 21.57 -6.49 -12.76
C ARG A 368 21.19 -7.71 -11.92
N VAL A 369 19.97 -7.66 -11.36
CA VAL A 369 19.29 -8.80 -10.71
C VAL A 369 17.81 -8.79 -11.10
N SER A 370 17.28 -9.93 -11.56
CA SER A 370 15.86 -10.05 -11.88
C SER A 370 15.03 -9.83 -10.62
N HIS A 371 13.97 -9.03 -10.73
CA HIS A 371 13.07 -8.66 -9.63
C HIS A 371 13.76 -8.01 -8.43
N GLY A 372 14.92 -7.35 -8.64
CA GLY A 372 15.54 -6.53 -7.60
C GLY A 372 14.58 -5.44 -7.15
N THR A 373 14.46 -5.24 -5.84
CA THR A 373 13.40 -4.43 -5.25
C THR A 373 13.94 -3.42 -4.25
N ALA A 374 13.34 -2.23 -4.28
CA ALA A 374 13.42 -1.23 -3.21
C ALA A 374 12.02 -0.65 -3.02
N PHE A 375 11.54 -0.65 -1.78
CA PHE A 375 10.25 -0.07 -1.41
C PHE A 375 10.44 1.40 -1.08
N LEU A 376 9.83 2.28 -1.87
CA LEU A 376 9.95 3.73 -1.73
C LEU A 376 8.77 4.29 -0.95
N GLN A 377 9.07 5.23 -0.04
CA GLN A 377 8.05 6.01 0.67
C GLN A 377 8.46 7.48 0.65
N SER A 378 7.57 8.35 0.18
CA SER A 378 7.84 9.79 0.09
C SER A 378 7.73 10.44 1.47
N MET A 379 8.78 11.14 1.89
CA MET A 379 8.82 11.95 3.12
C MET A 379 8.57 13.45 2.84
N GLY A 380 8.21 13.81 1.59
CA GLY A 380 8.11 15.19 1.15
C GLY A 380 9.48 15.81 0.79
N ASN A 381 9.45 17.00 0.16
CA ASN A 381 10.66 17.76 -0.22
C ASN A 381 11.68 16.95 -1.02
N ASN A 382 11.21 16.10 -1.94
CA ASN A 382 12.03 15.20 -2.76
C ASN A 382 12.92 14.23 -1.95
N ARG A 383 12.57 14.00 -0.67
CA ARG A 383 13.22 13.03 0.20
C ARG A 383 12.39 11.76 0.28
N TYR A 384 13.06 10.62 0.23
CA TYR A 384 12.45 9.30 0.22
C TYR A 384 13.16 8.38 1.20
N LEU A 385 12.36 7.60 1.90
CA LEU A 385 12.83 6.44 2.64
C LEU A 385 12.74 5.22 1.72
N LEU A 386 13.80 4.44 1.68
CA LEU A 386 13.89 3.22 0.89
C LEU A 386 14.22 2.04 1.79
N LEU A 387 13.40 0.98 1.72
CA LEU A 387 13.78 -0.33 2.25
C LEU A 387 14.23 -1.19 1.07
N THR A 388 15.49 -1.61 1.11
CA THR A 388 16.07 -2.47 0.07
C THR A 388 15.73 -3.94 0.33
N GLU A 389 15.81 -4.79 -0.69
CA GLU A 389 15.61 -6.23 -0.49
C GLU A 389 16.73 -6.90 0.32
N THR A 390 17.86 -6.23 0.50
CA THR A 390 18.96 -6.68 1.38
C THR A 390 18.76 -6.31 2.85
N GLY A 391 17.66 -5.60 3.16
CA GLY A 391 17.30 -5.22 4.52
C GLY A 391 17.91 -3.91 5.00
N ASP A 392 18.47 -3.11 4.09
CA ASP A 392 18.96 -1.78 4.43
C ASP A 392 17.84 -0.74 4.35
N LEU A 393 17.80 0.16 5.32
CA LEU A 393 17.07 1.42 5.21
C LEU A 393 18.01 2.51 4.71
N ALA A 394 17.56 3.27 3.70
CA ALA A 394 18.26 4.43 3.19
C ALA A 394 17.34 5.65 3.14
N ILE A 395 17.87 6.83 3.41
CA ILE A 395 17.24 8.10 3.07
C ILE A 395 18.00 8.70 1.88
N ALA A 396 17.24 9.06 0.85
CA ALA A 396 17.78 9.61 -0.39
C ALA A 396 16.94 10.78 -0.90
N ARG A 397 17.58 11.70 -1.63
CA ARG A 397 16.89 12.66 -2.49
C ARG A 397 16.78 12.11 -3.89
N LEU A 398 15.56 12.14 -4.42
CA LEU A 398 15.29 11.81 -5.81
C LEU A 398 14.90 13.08 -6.56
N SER A 399 15.54 13.29 -7.69
CA SER A 399 15.23 14.37 -8.61
C SER A 399 15.37 13.87 -10.04
N PRO A 400 14.90 14.60 -11.06
CA PRO A 400 15.14 14.23 -12.46
C PRO A 400 16.63 14.14 -12.84
N GLN A 401 17.50 14.76 -12.06
CA GLN A 401 18.95 14.80 -12.34
C GLN A 401 19.69 13.61 -11.74
N ALA A 402 19.28 13.12 -10.56
CA ALA A 402 20.03 12.07 -9.88
C ALA A 402 19.29 11.42 -8.71
N TYR A 403 19.74 10.22 -8.38
CA TYR A 403 19.61 9.57 -7.06
C TYR A 403 20.76 10.03 -6.18
N GLN A 404 20.47 10.59 -5.02
CA GLN A 404 21.45 11.05 -4.04
C GLN A 404 21.16 10.44 -2.69
N GLU A 405 21.89 9.39 -2.34
CA GLU A 405 21.78 8.77 -1.02
C GLU A 405 22.42 9.63 0.05
N GLU A 406 21.65 9.99 1.07
CA GLU A 406 22.12 10.84 2.19
C GLU A 406 22.60 10.00 3.38
N SER A 407 21.99 8.82 3.60
CA SER A 407 22.36 7.92 4.70
C SER A 407 21.78 6.53 4.47
N ARG A 408 22.42 5.53 5.09
CA ARG A 408 22.00 4.12 5.06
C ARG A 408 22.44 3.41 6.33
N PHE A 409 21.66 2.42 6.78
CA PHE A 409 22.10 1.43 7.75
C PHE A 409 21.40 0.09 7.50
N HIS A 410 22.02 -1.00 7.95
CA HIS A 410 21.39 -2.32 7.89
C HIS A 410 20.37 -2.47 9.02
N ALA A 411 19.09 -2.59 8.65
CA ALA A 411 17.97 -2.53 9.59
C ALA A 411 17.41 -3.90 9.96
N ILE A 412 17.39 -4.84 9.00
CA ILE A 412 16.80 -6.17 9.20
C ILE A 412 17.43 -7.20 8.26
N ASP A 413 17.72 -8.40 8.78
CA ASP A 413 18.30 -9.46 7.96
C ASP A 413 17.30 -10.03 6.95
N PRO A 414 17.72 -10.27 5.69
CA PRO A 414 16.90 -10.98 4.71
C PRO A 414 16.86 -12.48 5.08
N THR A 415 15.67 -12.99 5.38
CA THR A 415 15.47 -14.38 5.84
C THR A 415 14.68 -15.23 4.86
N ASN A 416 14.06 -14.63 3.86
CA ASN A 416 13.43 -15.34 2.76
C ASN A 416 14.39 -15.48 1.58
N GLU A 417 14.12 -16.41 0.68
CA GLU A 417 14.92 -16.63 -0.52
C GLU A 417 14.06 -16.58 -1.77
N CYS A 418 14.45 -15.74 -2.74
CA CYS A 418 13.82 -15.64 -4.04
C CYS A 418 14.87 -15.53 -5.15
N PHE A 419 14.67 -16.25 -6.26
CA PHE A 419 15.62 -16.27 -7.37
C PHE A 419 17.07 -16.53 -6.94
N GLY A 420 17.28 -17.45 -5.98
CA GLY A 420 18.59 -17.88 -5.50
C GLY A 420 19.34 -16.83 -4.68
N ARG A 421 18.66 -15.88 -4.06
CA ARG A 421 19.25 -14.88 -3.16
C ARG A 421 18.35 -14.58 -1.96
N PRO A 422 18.93 -14.23 -0.80
CA PRO A 422 18.14 -13.79 0.35
C PRO A 422 17.50 -12.43 0.10
N VAL A 423 16.22 -12.27 0.52
CA VAL A 423 15.44 -11.05 0.30
C VAL A 423 14.58 -10.68 1.50
N VAL A 424 14.31 -9.37 1.63
CA VAL A 424 13.19 -8.81 2.39
C VAL A 424 12.20 -8.27 1.38
N TRP A 425 11.05 -8.94 1.23
CA TRP A 425 9.99 -8.53 0.29
C TRP A 425 8.69 -8.16 1.02
N SER A 426 8.83 -7.41 2.09
CA SER A 426 7.71 -6.92 2.89
C SER A 426 7.75 -5.40 2.96
N TYR A 427 6.62 -4.75 2.64
CA TYR A 427 6.51 -3.30 2.76
C TYR A 427 6.67 -2.85 4.20
N PRO A 428 7.43 -1.79 4.49
CA PRO A 428 7.46 -1.19 5.81
C PRO A 428 6.17 -0.41 6.08
N ALA A 429 5.85 -0.21 7.37
CA ALA A 429 4.85 0.75 7.81
C ALA A 429 5.52 1.90 8.56
N ILE A 430 5.04 3.12 8.36
CA ILE A 430 5.51 4.32 9.06
C ILE A 430 4.33 4.98 9.75
N ALA A 431 4.37 5.04 11.06
CA ALA A 431 3.31 5.61 11.84
C ALA A 431 3.81 6.18 13.17
N ASN A 432 3.33 7.35 13.54
CA ASN A 432 3.57 7.95 14.85
C ASN A 432 5.06 8.07 15.20
N GLY A 433 5.87 8.54 14.25
CA GLY A 433 7.32 8.72 14.41
C GLY A 433 8.12 7.42 14.46
N LYS A 434 7.54 6.30 14.07
CA LYS A 434 8.17 4.97 14.10
C LYS A 434 8.10 4.29 12.74
N ILE A 435 9.04 3.39 12.49
CA ILE A 435 9.01 2.49 11.34
C ILE A 435 9.01 1.04 11.81
N TYR A 436 8.16 0.25 11.16
CA TYR A 436 7.96 -1.16 11.44
C TYR A 436 8.39 -1.97 10.23
N LEU A 437 9.33 -2.90 10.46
CA LEU A 437 9.91 -3.77 9.45
C LEU A 437 9.71 -5.22 9.86
N ARG A 438 9.50 -6.11 8.90
CA ARG A 438 9.44 -7.54 9.20
C ARG A 438 10.24 -8.37 8.20
N ASN A 439 10.71 -9.52 8.67
CA ASN A 439 11.16 -10.65 7.88
C ASN A 439 10.37 -11.92 8.27
N ASP A 440 10.88 -13.13 7.98
CA ASP A 440 10.20 -14.39 8.34
C ASP A 440 10.48 -14.87 9.76
N ARG A 441 11.12 -14.06 10.60
CA ARG A 441 11.50 -14.41 11.98
C ARG A 441 11.07 -13.39 13.01
N GLU A 442 11.07 -12.12 12.63
CA GLU A 442 10.81 -11.03 13.56
C GLU A 442 10.14 -9.82 12.87
N ILE A 443 9.44 -9.06 13.69
CA ILE A 443 9.05 -7.67 13.38
C ILE A 443 9.84 -6.75 14.29
N LEU A 444 10.40 -5.70 13.72
CA LEU A 444 11.22 -4.69 14.39
C LEU A 444 10.51 -3.34 14.36
N CYS A 445 10.63 -2.59 15.45
CA CYS A 445 10.21 -1.20 15.52
C CYS A 445 11.42 -0.31 15.82
N TYR A 446 11.61 0.70 14.98
CA TYR A 446 12.63 1.73 15.18
C TYR A 446 11.99 3.10 15.38
N ASP A 447 12.66 3.94 16.18
CA ASP A 447 12.32 5.35 16.30
C ASP A 447 12.78 6.09 15.02
N LEU A 448 11.85 6.72 14.34
CA LEU A 448 12.10 7.53 13.14
C LEU A 448 11.98 9.04 13.44
N SER A 449 11.68 9.40 14.69
CA SER A 449 11.56 10.80 15.09
C SER A 449 12.93 11.49 15.21
N ALA A 450 12.98 12.76 14.82
CA ALA A 450 14.20 13.56 14.97
C ALA A 450 14.58 13.73 16.46
N ALA A 451 13.60 13.81 17.35
CA ALA A 451 13.83 13.93 18.80
C ALA A 451 14.47 12.66 19.39
N GLY A 452 14.00 11.47 19.00
CA GLY A 452 14.50 10.19 19.53
C GLY A 452 15.89 9.80 19.02
N ASN A 453 16.31 10.38 17.89
CA ASN A 453 17.60 10.14 17.25
C ASN A 453 18.58 11.34 17.36
N SER A 454 18.22 12.37 18.14
CA SER A 454 19.14 13.47 18.44
C SER A 454 20.29 12.93 19.28
N ILE A 455 21.53 13.14 18.81
CA ILE A 455 22.72 12.90 19.62
C ILE A 455 22.66 13.96 20.74
N VAL A 456 22.43 13.51 21.98
CA VAL A 456 22.66 14.37 23.16
C VAL A 456 24.18 14.61 23.19
N PRO A 457 24.66 15.87 23.09
CA PRO A 457 26.09 16.16 23.03
C PRO A 457 26.83 15.80 24.31
#